data_c5d476266155b45cd8d8e44efe0d60bc
#
_entry.id   c5d476266155b45cd8d8e44efe0d60bc
#
_cell.length_a   1.000
_cell.length_b   1.000
_cell.length_c   1.000
_cell.angle_alpha   90.00
_cell.angle_beta   90.00
_cell.angle_gamma   90.00
#
_symmetry.space_group_name_H-M   'P 1'
#
loop_
_entity.id
_entity.type
_entity.pdbx_description
1 polymer ?
#
loop_
_entity_poly.entity_id
_entity_poly.type
_entity_poly.pdbx_seq_one_letter_code
_entity_poly.pdbx_strand_id
1 'polypeptide(L)'
;MPDNLKETWEDQGKKNYYSDRFSGYAIFVSNDNADRTGSLAFGHSLGQELQKRSLHYTPHYTFALMGRYRHELVDADAGVYRYDQLIVLRRTLMPAVLLEAGSIVNRQEELELATPERRLIVADAVTAAVENFCANRGQTVAGRSASKPGKRRKYRALQRHQAGVALPLICELRR
;
A
#
# COMPACT_ATOMS: atom_id res chain seq x y z
N MET A 1 -8.77 15.56 4.65
CA MET A 1 -9.98 15.85 3.82
C MET A 1 -10.28 17.33 3.91
N PRO A 2 -10.61 18.04 2.80
CA PRO A 2 -11.01 19.44 2.81
C PRO A 2 -12.29 19.68 3.63
N ASP A 3 -12.37 20.83 4.29
CA ASP A 3 -13.48 21.11 5.22
C ASP A 3 -14.84 21.25 4.53
N ASN A 4 -14.86 21.71 3.26
CA ASN A 4 -16.08 21.81 2.44
C ASN A 4 -16.69 20.47 2.04
N LEU A 5 -16.05 19.36 2.37
CA LEU A 5 -16.53 17.99 2.11
C LEU A 5 -17.01 17.28 3.36
N LYS A 6 -16.92 17.94 4.51
CA LYS A 6 -17.35 17.42 5.80
C LYS A 6 -18.69 18.00 6.17
N GLU A 7 -19.57 17.15 6.65
CA GLU A 7 -20.76 17.53 7.39
C GLU A 7 -20.44 17.55 8.88
N THR A 8 -21.29 18.17 9.69
CA THR A 8 -21.04 18.32 11.13
C THR A 8 -22.23 17.84 11.94
N TRP A 9 -21.94 17.22 13.08
CA TRP A 9 -22.91 16.89 14.11
C TRP A 9 -22.32 17.26 15.48
N GLU A 10 -23.18 17.46 16.46
CA GLU A 10 -22.78 17.85 17.81
C GLU A 10 -23.13 16.74 18.80
N ASP A 11 -22.17 16.39 19.66
CA ASP A 11 -22.33 15.47 20.75
C ASP A 11 -21.71 16.05 22.02
N GLN A 12 -22.51 16.17 23.08
CA GLN A 12 -22.11 16.75 24.38
C GLN A 12 -21.38 18.08 24.27
N GLY A 13 -21.82 18.96 23.37
CA GLY A 13 -21.22 20.27 23.11
C GLY A 13 -19.93 20.22 22.28
N LYS A 14 -19.52 19.03 21.81
CA LYS A 14 -18.36 18.85 20.94
C LYS A 14 -18.81 18.70 19.49
N LYS A 15 -18.26 19.54 18.62
CA LYS A 15 -18.49 19.46 17.18
C LYS A 15 -17.64 18.32 16.57
N ASN A 16 -18.32 17.39 15.93
CA ASN A 16 -17.73 16.27 15.21
C ASN A 16 -17.94 16.44 13.71
N TYR A 17 -17.13 15.77 12.91
CA TYR A 17 -17.14 15.85 11.44
C TYR A 17 -17.32 14.47 10.84
N TYR A 18 -18.12 14.39 9.76
CA TYR A 18 -18.30 13.15 8.99
C TYR A 18 -18.44 13.46 7.49
N SER A 19 -18.32 12.44 6.67
CA SER A 19 -18.61 12.50 5.24
C SER A 19 -18.98 11.12 4.74
N ASP A 20 -20.27 10.86 4.51
CA ASP A 20 -20.74 9.59 3.97
C ASP A 20 -20.54 9.48 2.45
N ARG A 21 -19.94 10.49 1.82
CA ARG A 21 -19.68 10.55 0.38
C ARG A 21 -18.54 9.65 -0.07
N PHE A 22 -17.64 9.30 0.83
CA PHE A 22 -16.40 8.60 0.52
C PHE A 22 -16.24 7.38 1.42
N SER A 23 -16.01 6.24 0.80
CA SER A 23 -15.75 4.96 1.46
C SER A 23 -14.75 4.16 0.64
N GLY A 24 -14.23 3.08 1.23
CA GLY A 24 -13.30 2.20 0.59
C GLY A 24 -11.85 2.43 1.00
N TYR A 25 -10.99 1.45 0.66
CA TYR A 25 -9.58 1.50 0.97
C TYR A 25 -8.79 2.41 0.00
N ALA A 26 -7.58 2.79 0.40
CA ALA A 26 -6.57 3.37 -0.49
C ALA A 26 -5.20 2.77 -0.18
N ILE A 27 -4.39 2.55 -1.20
CA ILE A 27 -3.01 2.08 -1.06
C ILE A 27 -2.09 3.17 -1.59
N PHE A 28 -1.07 3.52 -0.82
CA PHE A 28 -0.11 4.55 -1.23
C PHE A 28 1.29 3.97 -1.37
N VAL A 29 1.98 4.44 -2.43
CA VAL A 29 3.38 4.15 -2.73
C VAL A 29 4.13 5.44 -3.01
N SER A 30 5.47 5.43 -2.92
CA SER A 30 6.29 6.56 -3.30
C SER A 30 7.16 6.22 -4.51
N ASN A 31 7.23 7.17 -5.47
CA ASN A 31 8.17 7.10 -6.58
C ASN A 31 9.62 7.28 -6.14
N ASP A 32 9.84 7.88 -4.95
CA ASP A 32 11.16 8.11 -4.36
C ASP A 32 11.63 6.94 -3.49
N ASN A 33 10.87 5.83 -3.42
CA ASN A 33 11.29 4.62 -2.71
C ASN A 33 12.46 3.95 -3.45
N ALA A 34 13.42 3.42 -2.70
CA ALA A 34 14.59 2.72 -3.26
C ALA A 34 14.21 1.48 -4.08
N ASP A 35 13.11 0.80 -3.73
CA ASP A 35 12.51 -0.31 -4.50
C ASP A 35 11.08 0.06 -4.93
N ARG A 36 10.97 1.12 -5.75
CA ARG A 36 9.70 1.59 -6.30
C ARG A 36 8.94 0.47 -7.03
N THR A 37 9.64 -0.31 -7.85
CA THR A 37 9.03 -1.40 -8.62
C THR A 37 8.45 -2.46 -7.70
N GLY A 38 9.17 -2.84 -6.65
CA GLY A 38 8.67 -3.76 -5.64
C GLY A 38 7.50 -3.19 -4.85
N SER A 39 7.54 -1.89 -4.51
CA SER A 39 6.45 -1.21 -3.82
C SER A 39 5.16 -1.22 -4.65
N LEU A 40 5.25 -0.91 -5.95
CA LEU A 40 4.11 -0.93 -6.86
C LEU A 40 3.56 -2.35 -7.05
N ALA A 41 4.43 -3.34 -7.24
CA ALA A 41 4.03 -4.74 -7.38
C ALA A 41 3.33 -5.28 -6.11
N PHE A 42 3.82 -4.89 -4.93
CA PHE A 42 3.17 -5.25 -3.66
C PHE A 42 1.84 -4.54 -3.49
N GLY A 43 1.76 -3.23 -3.81
CA GLY A 43 0.51 -2.46 -3.79
C GLY A 43 -0.54 -3.05 -4.71
N HIS A 44 -0.16 -3.45 -5.93
CA HIS A 44 -1.04 -4.14 -6.88
C HIS A 44 -1.58 -5.46 -6.30
N SER A 45 -0.69 -6.31 -5.79
CA SER A 45 -1.08 -7.59 -5.16
C SER A 45 -2.05 -7.37 -4.00
N LEU A 46 -1.78 -6.38 -3.14
CA LEU A 46 -2.62 -6.05 -2.00
C LEU A 46 -4.02 -5.57 -2.43
N GLY A 47 -4.09 -4.68 -3.42
CA GLY A 47 -5.36 -4.21 -3.94
C GLY A 47 -6.20 -5.33 -4.54
N GLN A 48 -5.60 -6.24 -5.29
CA GLN A 48 -6.29 -7.42 -5.82
C GLN A 48 -6.82 -8.33 -4.70
N GLU A 49 -6.05 -8.56 -3.64
CA GLU A 49 -6.49 -9.40 -2.52
C GLU A 49 -7.62 -8.76 -1.72
N LEU A 50 -7.63 -7.42 -1.58
CA LEU A 50 -8.75 -6.69 -0.99
C LEU A 50 -10.02 -6.79 -1.84
N GLN A 51 -9.91 -6.62 -3.16
CA GLN A 51 -11.04 -6.73 -4.10
C GLN A 51 -11.63 -8.13 -4.16
N LYS A 52 -10.81 -9.18 -4.13
CA LYS A 52 -11.28 -10.59 -4.04
C LYS A 52 -12.16 -10.84 -2.81
N ARG A 53 -12.01 -10.02 -1.77
CA ARG A 53 -12.78 -10.05 -0.54
C ARG A 53 -13.91 -9.01 -0.52
N SER A 54 -14.32 -8.54 -1.71
CA SER A 54 -15.42 -7.59 -1.91
C SER A 54 -15.17 -6.21 -1.28
N LEU A 55 -13.91 -5.84 -1.03
CA LEU A 55 -13.57 -4.48 -0.66
C LEU A 55 -13.31 -3.66 -1.93
N HIS A 56 -13.77 -2.43 -1.96
CA HIS A 56 -13.51 -1.49 -3.06
C HIS A 56 -12.55 -0.39 -2.63
N TYR A 57 -11.79 0.15 -3.57
CA TYR A 57 -10.97 1.32 -3.27
C TYR A 57 -11.77 2.61 -3.42
N THR A 58 -11.35 3.64 -2.72
CA THR A 58 -11.99 4.95 -2.76
C THR A 58 -11.43 5.78 -3.92
N PRO A 59 -12.24 6.31 -4.84
CA PRO A 59 -11.76 7.14 -5.95
C PRO A 59 -11.51 8.60 -5.56
N HIS A 60 -11.89 9.03 -4.37
CA HIS A 60 -11.99 10.44 -4.02
C HIS A 60 -10.66 11.20 -4.07
N TYR A 61 -9.52 10.53 -3.88
CA TYR A 61 -8.21 11.16 -3.97
C TYR A 61 -7.88 11.69 -5.37
N THR A 62 -8.58 11.24 -6.42
CA THR A 62 -8.41 11.79 -7.78
C THR A 62 -9.22 13.07 -8.04
N PHE A 63 -10.19 13.38 -7.20
CA PHE A 63 -11.14 14.48 -7.44
C PHE A 63 -10.48 15.84 -7.26
N ALA A 64 -10.78 16.78 -8.19
CA ALA A 64 -10.25 18.14 -8.14
C ALA A 64 -10.57 18.86 -6.82
N LEU A 65 -11.75 18.56 -6.22
CA LEU A 65 -12.18 19.12 -4.95
C LEU A 65 -11.30 18.73 -3.75
N MET A 66 -10.43 17.72 -3.89
CA MET A 66 -9.45 17.37 -2.85
C MET A 66 -8.30 18.40 -2.74
N GLY A 67 -8.11 19.26 -3.73
CA GLY A 67 -7.09 20.32 -3.70
C GLY A 67 -5.69 19.76 -3.41
N ARG A 68 -5.06 20.24 -2.35
CA ARG A 68 -3.72 19.77 -1.91
C ARG A 68 -3.67 18.31 -1.42
N TYR A 69 -4.80 17.69 -1.15
CA TYR A 69 -4.92 16.26 -0.76
C TYR A 69 -5.19 15.36 -1.94
N ARG A 70 -5.13 15.90 -3.16
CA ARG A 70 -5.25 15.11 -4.37
C ARG A 70 -4.01 14.26 -4.58
N HIS A 71 -4.21 13.00 -4.95
CA HIS A 71 -3.17 12.04 -5.28
C HIS A 71 -3.34 11.49 -6.69
N GLU A 72 -2.22 11.18 -7.34
CA GLU A 72 -2.22 10.50 -8.63
C GLU A 72 -2.55 9.03 -8.42
N LEU A 73 -3.55 8.52 -9.14
CA LEU A 73 -3.87 7.10 -9.18
C LEU A 73 -2.90 6.43 -10.17
N VAL A 74 -1.93 5.68 -9.66
CA VAL A 74 -0.87 5.05 -10.48
C VAL A 74 -1.21 3.62 -10.87
N ASP A 75 -2.19 3.01 -10.21
CA ASP A 75 -2.75 1.70 -10.56
C ASP A 75 -4.26 1.70 -10.26
N ALA A 76 -5.05 1.85 -11.33
CA ALA A 76 -6.52 1.90 -11.23
C ALA A 76 -7.13 0.51 -10.98
N ASP A 77 -6.44 -0.56 -11.36
CA ASP A 77 -6.94 -1.93 -11.17
C ASP A 77 -6.87 -2.36 -9.70
N ALA A 78 -5.98 -1.72 -8.91
CA ALA A 78 -5.73 -2.09 -7.54
C ALA A 78 -5.99 -0.97 -6.52
N GLY A 79 -6.30 0.26 -6.97
CA GLY A 79 -6.51 1.41 -6.10
C GLY A 79 -5.21 1.91 -5.43
N VAL A 80 -4.09 1.94 -6.21
CA VAL A 80 -2.79 2.40 -5.72
C VAL A 80 -2.55 3.84 -6.14
N TYR A 81 -2.21 4.68 -5.16
CA TYR A 81 -1.96 6.11 -5.31
C TYR A 81 -0.50 6.45 -5.05
N ARG A 82 -0.02 7.52 -5.67
CA ARG A 82 1.29 8.10 -5.41
C ARG A 82 1.27 9.07 -4.24
N TYR A 83 2.21 8.90 -3.29
CA TYR A 83 2.39 9.79 -2.15
C TYR A 83 3.87 9.94 -1.78
N ASP A 84 4.59 10.82 -2.49
CA ASP A 84 6.06 11.00 -2.33
C ASP A 84 6.43 11.78 -1.06
N GLN A 85 5.49 12.51 -0.45
CA GLN A 85 5.78 13.33 0.72
C GLN A 85 5.82 12.52 2.03
N LEU A 86 5.28 11.30 2.04
CA LEU A 86 5.30 10.46 3.24
C LEU A 86 6.68 9.84 3.43
N ILE A 87 7.37 10.30 4.50
CA ILE A 87 8.78 9.98 4.73
C ILE A 87 9.04 8.48 4.84
N VAL A 88 8.13 7.73 5.47
CA VAL A 88 8.26 6.28 5.64
C VAL A 88 8.24 5.55 4.30
N LEU A 89 7.41 5.96 3.34
CA LEU A 89 7.35 5.35 2.02
C LEU A 89 8.61 5.64 1.19
N ARG A 90 9.11 6.88 1.22
CA ARG A 90 10.23 7.29 0.38
C ARG A 90 11.61 6.94 0.93
N ARG A 91 11.77 6.79 2.26
CA ARG A 91 13.09 6.55 2.91
C ARG A 91 13.36 5.11 3.22
N THR A 92 12.37 4.24 3.16
CA THR A 92 12.53 2.81 3.35
C THR A 92 13.32 2.21 2.18
N LEU A 93 14.30 1.37 2.47
CA LEU A 93 15.17 0.71 1.47
C LEU A 93 14.56 -0.57 0.90
N MET A 94 13.41 -0.98 1.39
CA MET A 94 12.63 -2.12 0.93
C MET A 94 11.32 -1.65 0.29
N PRO A 95 10.61 -2.53 -0.43
CA PRO A 95 9.24 -2.24 -0.85
C PRO A 95 8.39 -1.78 0.32
N ALA A 96 7.70 -0.66 0.13
CA ALA A 96 6.85 -0.09 1.17
C ALA A 96 5.53 0.41 0.58
N VAL A 97 4.44 0.08 1.26
CA VAL A 97 3.09 0.57 0.98
C VAL A 97 2.45 1.06 2.28
N LEU A 98 1.57 2.04 2.17
CA LEU A 98 0.64 2.42 3.23
C LEU A 98 -0.75 1.96 2.79
N LEU A 99 -1.43 1.20 3.63
CA LEU A 99 -2.82 0.84 3.45
C LEU A 99 -3.70 1.69 4.37
N GLU A 100 -4.59 2.47 3.79
CA GLU A 100 -5.77 2.99 4.48
C GLU A 100 -6.90 1.99 4.26
N ALA A 101 -7.29 1.26 5.30
CA ALA A 101 -8.24 0.14 5.20
C ALA A 101 -9.69 0.58 5.01
N GLY A 102 -9.98 1.87 5.16
CA GLY A 102 -11.27 2.51 5.00
C GLY A 102 -11.28 3.92 5.58
N SER A 103 -12.43 4.57 5.54
CA SER A 103 -12.61 5.96 5.96
C SER A 103 -13.36 6.05 7.29
N ILE A 104 -12.68 6.43 8.37
CA ILE A 104 -13.29 6.63 9.70
C ILE A 104 -14.21 7.86 9.78
N VAL A 105 -14.21 8.72 8.77
CA VAL A 105 -15.15 9.84 8.69
C VAL A 105 -16.47 9.46 8.00
N ASN A 106 -16.54 8.28 7.38
CA ASN A 106 -17.78 7.68 6.90
C ASN A 106 -18.40 6.89 8.04
N ARG A 107 -19.61 7.27 8.44
CA ARG A 107 -20.28 6.70 9.63
C ARG A 107 -20.55 5.21 9.53
N GLN A 108 -20.90 4.71 8.36
CA GLN A 108 -21.14 3.30 8.14
C GLN A 108 -19.83 2.50 8.15
N GLU A 109 -18.80 3.01 7.45
CA GLU A 109 -17.52 2.33 7.33
C GLU A 109 -16.74 2.34 8.65
N GLU A 110 -16.89 3.42 9.48
CA GLU A 110 -16.33 3.45 10.83
C GLU A 110 -16.85 2.28 11.69
N LEU A 111 -18.16 2.02 11.65
CA LEU A 111 -18.79 0.91 12.37
C LEU A 111 -18.28 -0.45 11.84
N GLU A 112 -18.17 -0.60 10.54
CA GLU A 112 -17.63 -1.81 9.92
C GLU A 112 -16.18 -2.06 10.33
N LEU A 113 -15.32 -1.03 10.28
CA LEU A 113 -13.91 -1.12 10.68
C LEU A 113 -13.71 -1.51 12.15
N ALA A 114 -14.69 -1.18 13.01
CA ALA A 114 -14.69 -1.57 14.41
C ALA A 114 -15.00 -3.07 14.64
N THR A 115 -15.57 -3.77 13.65
CA THR A 115 -15.94 -5.17 13.77
C THR A 115 -14.73 -6.12 13.69
N PRO A 116 -14.72 -7.23 14.43
CA PRO A 116 -13.71 -8.28 14.27
C PRO A 116 -13.66 -8.86 12.86
N GLU A 117 -14.80 -9.04 12.23
CA GLU A 117 -14.97 -9.61 10.90
C GLU A 117 -14.24 -8.76 9.84
N ARG A 118 -14.45 -7.44 9.84
CA ARG A 118 -13.78 -6.54 8.90
C ARG A 118 -12.26 -6.56 9.10
N ARG A 119 -11.81 -6.60 10.35
CA ARG A 119 -10.37 -6.68 10.67
C ARG A 119 -9.75 -7.99 10.20
N LEU A 120 -10.44 -9.11 10.33
CA LEU A 120 -9.98 -10.40 9.80
C LEU A 120 -9.91 -10.38 8.28
N ILE A 121 -10.91 -9.86 7.57
CA ILE A 121 -10.90 -9.72 6.11
C ILE A 121 -9.67 -8.93 5.64
N VAL A 122 -9.35 -7.81 6.29
CA VAL A 122 -8.18 -6.99 5.95
C VAL A 122 -6.88 -7.74 6.27
N ALA A 123 -6.79 -8.40 7.42
CA ALA A 123 -5.61 -9.17 7.82
C ALA A 123 -5.33 -10.33 6.85
N ASP A 124 -6.35 -11.06 6.43
CA ASP A 124 -6.25 -12.14 5.46
C ASP A 124 -5.83 -11.63 4.08
N ALA A 125 -6.34 -10.46 3.66
CA ALA A 125 -5.92 -9.84 2.40
C ALA A 125 -4.44 -9.46 2.43
N VAL A 126 -3.97 -8.84 3.51
CA VAL A 126 -2.57 -8.47 3.69
C VAL A 126 -1.68 -9.71 3.70
N THR A 127 -2.08 -10.76 4.43
CA THR A 127 -1.33 -12.02 4.50
C THR A 127 -1.18 -12.65 3.11
N ALA A 128 -2.29 -12.80 2.37
CA ALA A 128 -2.28 -13.37 1.03
C ALA A 128 -1.44 -12.51 0.04
N ALA A 129 -1.50 -11.19 0.15
CA ALA A 129 -0.70 -10.28 -0.68
C ALA A 129 0.80 -10.44 -0.42
N VAL A 130 1.22 -10.57 0.84
CA VAL A 130 2.62 -10.82 1.21
C VAL A 130 3.08 -12.18 0.66
N GLU A 131 2.30 -13.23 0.82
CA GLU A 131 2.61 -14.57 0.29
C GLU A 131 2.80 -14.55 -1.23
N ASN A 132 1.86 -13.95 -1.97
CA ASN A 132 1.93 -13.81 -3.41
C ASN A 132 3.15 -13.00 -3.86
N PHE A 133 3.43 -11.91 -3.17
CA PHE A 133 4.58 -11.06 -3.46
C PHE A 133 5.91 -11.81 -3.25
N CYS A 134 6.06 -12.54 -2.14
CA CYS A 134 7.24 -13.33 -1.85
C CYS A 134 7.44 -14.46 -2.88
N ALA A 135 6.39 -15.17 -3.24
CA ALA A 135 6.44 -16.24 -4.24
C ALA A 135 6.91 -15.72 -5.62
N ASN A 136 6.38 -14.58 -6.06
CA ASN A 136 6.74 -13.98 -7.34
C ASN A 136 8.18 -13.44 -7.35
N ARG A 137 8.69 -12.88 -6.24
CA ARG A 137 10.11 -12.47 -6.15
C ARG A 137 11.07 -13.65 -6.21
N GLY A 138 10.71 -14.78 -5.63
CA GLY A 138 11.51 -16.01 -5.72
C GLY A 138 11.70 -16.49 -7.15
N GLN A 139 10.67 -16.43 -7.98
CA GLN A 139 10.71 -16.85 -9.38
C GLN A 139 11.59 -15.92 -10.25
N THR A 140 11.55 -14.61 -10.05
CA THR A 140 12.39 -13.66 -10.80
C THR A 140 13.89 -13.81 -10.49
N VAL A 141 14.25 -14.23 -9.30
CA VAL A 141 15.66 -14.52 -8.93
C VAL A 141 16.12 -15.83 -9.56
N ALA A 142 15.32 -16.88 -9.56
CA ALA A 142 15.63 -18.16 -10.17
C ALA A 142 15.78 -18.06 -11.70
N GLY A 143 14.90 -17.29 -12.37
CA GLY A 143 14.96 -17.09 -13.83
C GLY A 143 16.20 -16.30 -14.29
N ARG A 144 16.76 -15.40 -13.45
CA ARG A 144 17.99 -14.65 -13.76
C ARG A 144 19.28 -15.46 -13.59
N SER A 145 19.23 -16.58 -12.88
CA SER A 145 20.39 -17.49 -12.72
C SER A 145 20.68 -18.32 -13.96
N ALA A 146 19.75 -18.41 -14.92
CA ALA A 146 19.87 -19.22 -16.13
C ALA A 146 20.46 -18.48 -17.34
N SER A 147 20.76 -17.18 -17.27
CA SER A 147 21.39 -16.43 -18.36
C SER A 147 22.91 -16.42 -18.25
N LYS A 148 23.60 -16.83 -19.35
CA LYS A 148 25.05 -17.05 -19.51
C LYS A 148 25.94 -15.91 -18.97
N PRO A 149 27.19 -16.22 -18.51
CA PRO A 149 28.08 -15.22 -17.91
C PRO A 149 28.69 -14.31 -18.98
N GLY A 150 28.22 -13.07 -19.04
CA GLY A 150 28.84 -11.97 -19.76
C GLY A 150 29.89 -11.29 -18.90
N LYS A 151 31.04 -10.94 -19.50
CA LYS A 151 32.31 -10.42 -18.96
C LYS A 151 32.14 -9.47 -17.75
N ARG A 152 32.69 -9.86 -16.61
CA ARG A 152 32.81 -9.09 -15.37
C ARG A 152 33.64 -7.81 -15.56
N ARG A 153 33.06 -6.63 -15.33
CA ARG A 153 33.77 -5.38 -15.07
C ARG A 153 34.01 -5.22 -13.56
N LYS A 154 35.25 -4.89 -13.20
CA LYS A 154 35.79 -4.72 -11.85
C LYS A 154 35.22 -3.47 -11.15
N TYR A 155 34.03 -3.55 -10.55
CA TYR A 155 33.54 -2.58 -9.57
C TYR A 155 32.70 -3.33 -8.53
N ARG A 156 33.35 -4.13 -7.68
CA ARG A 156 32.68 -4.98 -6.71
C ARG A 156 33.43 -5.03 -5.38
N ALA A 157 33.57 -3.91 -4.71
CA ALA A 157 34.21 -3.92 -3.38
C ALA A 157 33.54 -3.08 -2.30
N LEU A 158 32.52 -2.23 -2.58
CA LEU A 158 32.00 -1.28 -1.59
C LEU A 158 30.50 -1.35 -1.27
N GLN A 159 29.74 -2.28 -1.85
CA GLN A 159 28.29 -2.36 -1.58
C GLN A 159 27.82 -3.67 -0.90
N ARG A 160 28.73 -4.44 -0.28
CA ARG A 160 28.39 -5.76 0.30
C ARG A 160 27.89 -5.74 1.74
N HIS A 161 27.76 -4.60 2.41
CA HIS A 161 27.51 -4.60 3.87
C HIS A 161 26.15 -4.03 4.35
N GLN A 162 25.28 -3.56 3.46
CA GLN A 162 24.00 -2.99 3.94
C GLN A 162 22.71 -3.45 3.24
N ALA A 163 22.79 -4.31 2.23
CA ALA A 163 21.59 -4.69 1.44
C ALA A 163 21.00 -6.07 1.79
N GLY A 164 21.42 -6.72 2.87
CA GLY A 164 21.21 -8.14 3.06
C GLY A 164 20.26 -8.63 4.15
N VAL A 165 19.68 -7.78 4.99
CA VAL A 165 19.16 -8.30 6.29
C VAL A 165 17.63 -8.23 6.48
N ALA A 166 16.89 -7.38 5.78
CA ALA A 166 15.48 -7.17 6.14
C ALA A 166 14.44 -7.93 5.30
N LEU A 167 14.68 -8.21 4.02
CA LEU A 167 13.69 -8.90 3.18
C LEU A 167 13.76 -10.45 3.20
N PRO A 168 14.92 -11.07 3.37
CA PRO A 168 14.97 -12.53 3.53
C PRO A 168 14.13 -13.03 4.71
N LEU A 169 14.11 -12.29 5.82
CA LEU A 169 13.46 -12.76 7.06
C LEU A 169 11.94 -12.94 6.93
N ILE A 170 11.24 -12.08 6.23
CA ILE A 170 9.76 -12.19 6.09
C ILE A 170 9.39 -13.33 5.13
N CYS A 171 10.19 -13.57 4.09
CA CYS A 171 9.95 -14.64 3.13
C CYS A 171 10.56 -15.99 3.55
N GLU A 172 11.54 -16.04 4.48
CA GLU A 172 12.16 -17.28 4.98
C GLU A 172 11.43 -17.93 6.15
N LEU A 173 10.59 -17.22 6.88
CA LEU A 173 9.85 -17.76 8.04
C LEU A 173 8.79 -18.83 7.69
N ARG A 174 8.66 -19.24 6.42
CA ARG A 174 7.72 -20.27 5.96
C ARG A 174 8.36 -21.42 5.16
N ARG A 175 9.60 -21.79 5.45
CA ARG A 175 10.16 -23.06 4.93
C ARG A 175 10.29 -24.10 6.03
#